data_4325695c9365a0f4056c4a81256d4abc
#
_entry.id   4325695c9365a0f4056c4a81256d4abc
#
_cell.length_a   1.000
_cell.length_b   1.000
_cell.length_c   1.000
_cell.angle_alpha   90.00
_cell.angle_beta   90.00
_cell.angle_gamma   90.00
#
_symmetry.space_group_name_H-M   'P 1'
#
loop_
_entity.id
_entity.type
_entity.pdbx_description
1 polymer ?
#
loop_
_entity_poly.entity_id
_entity_poly.type
_entity_poly.pdbx_seq_one_letter_code
_entity_poly.pdbx_strand_id
1 'polypeptide(L)'
;DSDGNGIGDLEGIRSKLPYVKSLGANTIWLSPVFRSEFEDGGYDITDFYRIDPRFGTNSQLVQLVREAHDLGIRVCLDLVAGHTSDKHPWFRQSSEADPELQYSDYYIWSDSKDSFPTKKFVRSDAARDGNYMKNFFDIQPALNYGYLHPNPAQPWQQGYDDPGPTAVRNELKNIISFWMDKGVDGFRCDMAQSLVKGDDKQHTGTMRLWHELRSWFEAKYPEGILISEWSQPRQSLRAGFHIDLLIHNGAGTKIYRTLVCQTDDRGTKETPCFFDYEGRGQVKAFAENYRTEY
;
A
#
# COMPACT_ATOMS: atom_id res chain seq x y z
N ASP A 1 18.05 9.34 -12.29
CA ASP A 1 19.31 8.71 -12.68
C ASP A 1 20.38 9.79 -12.72
N SER A 2 21.07 9.98 -11.59
CA SER A 2 22.07 11.07 -11.44
C SER A 2 23.46 10.66 -11.91
N ASP A 3 23.75 9.37 -11.93
CA ASP A 3 25.07 8.80 -12.29
C ASP A 3 25.09 8.08 -13.66
N GLY A 4 23.95 8.00 -14.35
CA GLY A 4 23.85 7.39 -15.68
C GLY A 4 23.82 5.86 -15.69
N ASN A 5 23.52 5.23 -14.56
CA ASN A 5 23.49 3.77 -14.44
C ASN A 5 22.17 3.13 -14.94
N GLY A 6 21.19 3.92 -15.36
CA GLY A 6 19.89 3.48 -15.84
C GLY A 6 18.83 3.32 -14.74
N ILE A 7 19.17 3.60 -13.48
CA ILE A 7 18.26 3.53 -12.34
C ILE A 7 17.96 4.95 -11.86
N GLY A 8 16.67 5.28 -11.70
CA GLY A 8 16.26 6.56 -11.09
C GLY A 8 16.65 6.60 -9.61
N ASP A 9 17.10 7.76 -9.11
CA ASP A 9 17.61 7.92 -7.76
C ASP A 9 17.14 9.23 -7.11
N LEU A 10 17.30 9.35 -5.79
CA LEU A 10 16.88 10.53 -5.03
C LEU A 10 17.63 11.80 -5.46
N GLU A 11 18.90 11.70 -5.84
CA GLU A 11 19.68 12.83 -6.34
C GLU A 11 19.16 13.31 -7.69
N GLY A 12 18.80 12.40 -8.59
CA GLY A 12 18.17 12.73 -9.86
C GLY A 12 16.83 13.44 -9.68
N ILE A 13 15.99 12.97 -8.73
CA ILE A 13 14.74 13.67 -8.39
C ILE A 13 15.05 15.07 -7.84
N ARG A 14 15.99 15.17 -6.88
CA ARG A 14 16.39 16.43 -6.27
C ARG A 14 16.82 17.45 -7.32
N SER A 15 17.65 17.06 -8.29
CA SER A 15 18.10 17.91 -9.38
C SER A 15 16.96 18.38 -10.31
N LYS A 16 15.82 17.69 -10.32
CA LYS A 16 14.64 17.99 -11.15
C LYS A 16 13.50 18.68 -10.41
N LEU A 17 13.63 18.97 -9.12
CA LEU A 17 12.60 19.69 -8.36
C LEU A 17 12.19 21.04 -9.00
N PRO A 18 13.13 21.88 -9.50
CA PRO A 18 12.74 23.11 -10.21
C PRO A 18 11.90 22.86 -11.47
N TYR A 19 12.19 21.78 -12.21
CA TYR A 19 11.39 21.37 -13.36
C TYR A 19 9.99 20.93 -12.92
N VAL A 20 9.88 20.08 -11.90
CA VAL A 20 8.58 19.66 -11.33
C VAL A 20 7.76 20.87 -10.92
N LYS A 21 8.39 21.85 -10.25
CA LYS A 21 7.73 23.10 -9.87
C LYS A 21 7.23 23.88 -11.08
N SER A 22 8.01 23.95 -12.16
CA SER A 22 7.64 24.65 -13.39
C SER A 22 6.42 24.05 -14.10
N LEU A 23 6.13 22.78 -13.86
CA LEU A 23 4.91 22.10 -14.33
C LEU A 23 3.67 22.45 -13.52
N GLY A 24 3.81 23.24 -12.44
CA GLY A 24 2.71 23.58 -11.53
C GLY A 24 2.40 22.53 -10.46
N ALA A 25 3.19 21.44 -10.37
CA ALA A 25 3.01 20.44 -9.32
C ALA A 25 3.43 21.01 -7.95
N ASN A 26 2.63 20.72 -6.93
CA ASN A 26 2.89 21.08 -5.54
C ASN A 26 3.07 19.87 -4.62
N THR A 27 3.00 18.68 -5.16
CA THR A 27 3.19 17.43 -4.43
C THR A 27 3.79 16.39 -5.37
N ILE A 28 4.75 15.62 -4.87
CA ILE A 28 5.27 14.43 -5.54
C ILE A 28 5.01 13.20 -4.66
N TRP A 29 4.69 12.11 -5.28
CA TRP A 29 4.65 10.79 -4.66
C TRP A 29 5.78 9.95 -5.24
N LEU A 30 6.59 9.36 -4.36
CA LEU A 30 7.66 8.43 -4.73
C LEU A 30 7.12 7.01 -4.66
N SER A 31 7.25 6.24 -5.74
CA SER A 31 7.10 4.77 -5.73
C SER A 31 7.99 4.16 -4.64
N PRO A 32 7.79 2.89 -4.23
CA PRO A 32 8.55 2.32 -3.12
C PRO A 32 10.05 2.55 -3.23
N VAL A 33 10.62 3.20 -2.22
CA VAL A 33 12.06 3.52 -2.14
C VAL A 33 12.75 2.79 -1.00
N PHE A 34 12.01 2.00 -0.22
CA PHE A 34 12.55 1.24 0.91
C PHE A 34 13.34 0.03 0.43
N ARG A 35 14.14 -0.55 1.33
CA ARG A 35 14.90 -1.76 1.00
C ARG A 35 14.01 -2.88 0.52
N SER A 36 14.38 -3.49 -0.60
CA SER A 36 13.64 -4.54 -1.28
C SER A 36 14.61 -5.46 -2.04
N GLU A 37 14.20 -6.70 -2.27
CA GLU A 37 14.89 -7.59 -3.22
C GLU A 37 14.55 -7.25 -4.69
N PHE A 38 13.55 -6.38 -4.90
CA PHE A 38 13.09 -5.94 -6.23
C PHE A 38 12.47 -7.04 -7.09
N GLU A 39 11.88 -8.04 -6.47
CA GLU A 39 11.12 -9.07 -7.17
C GLU A 39 9.74 -8.56 -7.61
N ASP A 40 9.28 -7.45 -7.00
CA ASP A 40 8.04 -6.74 -7.35
C ASP A 40 8.24 -5.21 -7.37
N GLY A 41 9.23 -4.73 -8.11
CA GLY A 41 9.43 -3.29 -8.35
C GLY A 41 9.60 -2.43 -7.08
N GLY A 42 9.96 -3.04 -5.94
CA GLY A 42 10.13 -2.39 -4.65
C GLY A 42 8.98 -2.61 -3.66
N TYR A 43 7.87 -3.23 -4.07
CA TYR A 43 6.76 -3.55 -3.16
C TYR A 43 7.05 -4.75 -2.24
N ASP A 44 8.05 -5.56 -2.54
CA ASP A 44 8.56 -6.66 -1.70
C ASP A 44 9.57 -6.13 -0.66
N ILE A 45 9.10 -5.36 0.32
CA ILE A 45 9.94 -4.62 1.28
C ILE A 45 10.62 -5.57 2.26
N THR A 46 11.93 -5.35 2.47
CA THR A 46 12.75 -6.08 3.46
C THR A 46 13.15 -5.21 4.67
N ASP A 47 13.02 -3.88 4.61
CA ASP A 47 13.24 -2.97 5.73
C ASP A 47 12.51 -1.63 5.47
N PHE A 48 11.49 -1.34 6.26
CA PHE A 48 10.69 -0.11 6.16
C PHE A 48 11.40 1.16 6.66
N TYR A 49 12.51 1.02 7.36
CA TYR A 49 13.22 2.12 8.03
C TYR A 49 14.45 2.60 7.26
N ARG A 50 14.74 1.98 6.12
CA ARG A 50 15.91 2.28 5.30
C ARG A 50 15.56 2.45 3.83
N ILE A 51 16.12 3.48 3.23
CA ILE A 51 16.10 3.66 1.78
C ILE A 51 16.99 2.59 1.14
N ASP A 52 16.53 2.04 0.01
CA ASP A 52 17.33 1.10 -0.77
C ASP A 52 18.58 1.79 -1.33
N PRO A 53 19.76 1.17 -1.23
CA PRO A 53 21.02 1.75 -1.72
C PRO A 53 21.01 2.11 -3.20
N ARG A 54 20.15 1.49 -4.02
CA ARG A 54 19.97 1.84 -5.44
C ARG A 54 19.47 3.26 -5.62
N PHE A 55 18.67 3.74 -4.69
CA PHE A 55 18.06 5.08 -4.74
C PHE A 55 18.81 6.11 -3.91
N GLY A 56 19.60 5.67 -2.93
CA GLY A 56 20.35 6.54 -2.04
C GLY A 56 20.27 6.16 -0.57
N THR A 57 20.18 7.15 0.30
CA THR A 57 20.20 7.00 1.77
C THR A 57 19.07 7.75 2.43
N ASN A 58 18.78 7.43 3.71
CA ASN A 58 17.82 8.17 4.52
C ASN A 58 18.17 9.69 4.57
N SER A 59 19.45 10.02 4.68
CA SER A 59 19.90 11.42 4.74
C SER A 59 19.63 12.15 3.41
N GLN A 60 19.80 11.48 2.28
CA GLN A 60 19.48 12.06 0.96
C GLN A 60 17.97 12.26 0.79
N LEU A 61 17.14 11.35 1.31
CA LEU A 61 15.69 11.58 1.32
C LEU A 61 15.33 12.80 2.16
N VAL A 62 15.88 12.94 3.36
CA VAL A 62 15.64 14.12 4.22
C VAL A 62 16.08 15.41 3.52
N GLN A 63 17.21 15.39 2.81
CA GLN A 63 17.66 16.53 2.03
C GLN A 63 16.70 16.86 0.88
N LEU A 64 16.25 15.84 0.12
CA LEU A 64 15.28 16.01 -0.96
C LEU A 64 13.98 16.63 -0.43
N VAL A 65 13.45 16.14 0.70
CA VAL A 65 12.23 16.66 1.32
C VAL A 65 12.39 18.14 1.68
N ARG A 66 13.50 18.51 2.32
CA ARG A 66 13.77 19.92 2.67
C ARG A 66 13.82 20.81 1.44
N GLU A 67 14.59 20.43 0.42
CA GLU A 67 14.70 21.23 -0.82
C GLU A 67 13.37 21.29 -1.59
N ALA A 68 12.55 20.23 -1.54
CA ALA A 68 11.20 20.24 -2.08
C ALA A 68 10.31 21.27 -1.35
N HIS A 69 10.37 21.29 -0.01
CA HIS A 69 9.63 22.27 0.81
C HIS A 69 10.05 23.72 0.51
N ASP A 70 11.35 23.99 0.30
CA ASP A 70 11.84 25.31 -0.09
C ASP A 70 11.21 25.80 -1.41
N LEU A 71 10.82 24.87 -2.28
CA LEU A 71 10.11 25.14 -3.53
C LEU A 71 8.57 25.07 -3.38
N GLY A 72 8.04 24.80 -2.18
CA GLY A 72 6.62 24.61 -1.95
C GLY A 72 6.07 23.32 -2.58
N ILE A 73 6.89 22.26 -2.63
CA ILE A 73 6.52 20.93 -3.08
C ILE A 73 6.49 19.99 -1.87
N ARG A 74 5.37 19.30 -1.65
CA ARG A 74 5.22 18.25 -0.64
C ARG A 74 5.72 16.92 -1.18
N VAL A 75 6.18 16.03 -0.28
CA VAL A 75 6.71 14.71 -0.64
C VAL A 75 5.95 13.61 0.09
N CYS A 76 5.30 12.72 -0.66
CA CYS A 76 4.65 11.53 -0.15
C CYS A 76 5.46 10.27 -0.50
N LEU A 77 5.50 9.31 0.42
CA LEU A 77 6.09 7.99 0.18
C LEU A 77 5.01 6.94 -0.08
N ASP A 78 5.42 5.77 -0.56
CA ASP A 78 4.54 4.61 -0.66
C ASP A 78 4.54 3.84 0.66
N LEU A 79 3.36 3.52 1.21
CA LEU A 79 3.18 2.72 2.41
C LEU A 79 2.60 1.37 2.04
N VAL A 80 3.46 0.37 1.93
CA VAL A 80 3.06 -1.01 1.68
C VAL A 80 2.59 -1.64 2.98
N ALA A 81 1.33 -1.36 3.34
CA ALA A 81 0.78 -1.76 4.64
C ALA A 81 0.35 -3.23 4.69
N GLY A 82 0.10 -3.89 3.54
CA GLY A 82 -0.55 -5.20 3.48
C GLY A 82 0.38 -6.40 3.64
N HIS A 83 1.67 -6.24 3.40
CA HIS A 83 2.63 -7.35 3.35
C HIS A 83 4.08 -6.88 3.49
N THR A 84 4.98 -7.84 3.57
CA THR A 84 6.42 -7.64 3.41
C THR A 84 6.95 -8.61 2.35
N SER A 85 8.24 -8.53 2.01
CA SER A 85 8.93 -9.65 1.37
C SER A 85 9.00 -10.87 2.30
N ASP A 86 9.06 -12.07 1.75
CA ASP A 86 9.41 -13.29 2.48
C ASP A 86 10.87 -13.28 3.00
N LYS A 87 11.68 -12.34 2.53
CA LYS A 87 13.05 -12.09 3.01
C LYS A 87 13.11 -11.11 4.19
N HIS A 88 11.98 -10.47 4.56
CA HIS A 88 11.94 -9.54 5.67
C HIS A 88 12.33 -10.21 6.99
N PRO A 89 13.16 -9.60 7.85
CA PRO A 89 13.55 -10.18 9.13
C PRO A 89 12.36 -10.59 10.02
N TRP A 90 11.26 -9.85 9.98
CA TRP A 90 10.04 -10.21 10.71
C TRP A 90 9.45 -11.52 10.23
N PHE A 91 9.37 -11.73 8.91
CA PHE A 91 8.82 -12.97 8.35
C PHE A 91 9.73 -14.14 8.64
N ARG A 92 11.05 -13.98 8.52
CA ARG A 92 12.03 -15.02 8.87
C ARG A 92 11.87 -15.44 10.32
N GLN A 93 11.74 -14.48 11.26
CA GLN A 93 11.49 -14.80 12.66
C GLN A 93 10.12 -15.45 12.88
N SER A 94 9.05 -14.95 12.22
CA SER A 94 7.72 -15.55 12.27
C SER A 94 7.67 -16.98 11.72
N SER A 95 8.60 -17.36 10.88
CA SER A 95 8.71 -18.70 10.28
C SER A 95 9.46 -19.72 11.17
N GLU A 96 10.00 -19.28 12.31
CA GLU A 96 10.57 -20.17 13.32
C GLU A 96 9.45 -20.95 14.06
N ALA A 97 9.83 -22.04 14.72
CA ALA A 97 8.88 -22.88 15.46
C ALA A 97 8.51 -22.30 16.85
N ASP A 98 9.12 -21.20 17.28
CA ASP A 98 8.95 -20.61 18.60
C ASP A 98 7.86 -19.52 18.57
N PRO A 99 6.69 -19.73 19.21
CA PRO A 99 5.62 -18.78 19.24
C PRO A 99 5.89 -17.55 20.13
N GLU A 100 6.89 -17.60 21.03
CA GLU A 100 7.24 -16.50 21.95
C GLU A 100 8.10 -15.42 21.27
N LEU A 101 8.53 -15.64 20.05
CA LEU A 101 9.31 -14.65 19.31
C LEU A 101 8.46 -13.42 18.96
N GLN A 102 9.09 -12.26 19.01
CA GLN A 102 8.44 -10.94 18.88
C GLN A 102 7.53 -10.84 17.65
N TYR A 103 7.93 -11.39 16.52
CA TYR A 103 7.21 -11.27 15.25
C TYR A 103 6.42 -12.52 14.89
N SER A 104 6.28 -13.50 15.81
CA SER A 104 5.59 -14.75 15.53
C SER A 104 4.17 -14.54 14.98
N ASP A 105 3.43 -13.57 15.54
CA ASP A 105 2.05 -13.27 15.19
C ASP A 105 1.89 -12.10 14.18
N TYR A 106 2.98 -11.60 13.61
CA TYR A 106 2.93 -10.53 12.61
C TYR A 106 2.36 -10.98 11.27
N TYR A 107 2.33 -12.29 11.03
CA TYR A 107 1.83 -12.88 9.78
C TYR A 107 0.75 -13.92 10.06
N ILE A 108 -0.02 -14.23 9.03
CA ILE A 108 -1.12 -15.18 9.13
C ILE A 108 -0.64 -16.56 8.68
N TRP A 109 -0.68 -17.53 9.60
CA TRP A 109 -0.29 -18.91 9.36
C TRP A 109 -1.49 -19.85 9.59
N SER A 110 -1.60 -20.93 8.81
CA SER A 110 -2.50 -22.03 9.12
C SER A 110 -1.95 -22.88 10.27
N ASP A 111 -2.76 -23.78 10.79
CA ASP A 111 -2.43 -24.64 11.94
C ASP A 111 -1.57 -25.87 11.60
N SER A 112 -1.39 -26.20 10.33
CA SER A 112 -0.51 -27.29 9.90
C SER A 112 -0.07 -27.13 8.44
N LYS A 113 1.01 -27.82 8.06
CA LYS A 113 1.51 -27.86 6.67
C LYS A 113 0.56 -28.56 5.70
N ASP A 114 -0.39 -29.36 6.19
CA ASP A 114 -1.42 -29.99 5.36
C ASP A 114 -2.67 -29.13 5.20
N SER A 115 -2.73 -28.00 5.92
CA SER A 115 -3.87 -27.08 5.92
C SER A 115 -3.71 -25.97 4.88
N PHE A 116 -4.62 -25.95 3.90
CA PHE A 116 -4.74 -24.88 2.89
C PHE A 116 -6.15 -24.32 2.93
N PRO A 117 -6.49 -23.48 3.93
CA PRO A 117 -7.86 -22.98 4.14
C PRO A 117 -8.43 -22.22 2.94
N THR A 118 -7.57 -21.56 2.17
CA THR A 118 -7.94 -20.87 0.92
C THR A 118 -6.79 -20.92 -0.09
N LYS A 119 -7.07 -20.53 -1.35
CA LYS A 119 -6.04 -20.39 -2.40
C LYS A 119 -4.98 -19.30 -2.10
N LYS A 120 -5.16 -18.52 -1.04
CA LYS A 120 -4.20 -17.51 -0.60
C LYS A 120 -3.09 -18.07 0.28
N PHE A 121 -3.15 -19.34 0.70
CA PHE A 121 -2.10 -19.97 1.50
C PHE A 121 -1.03 -20.56 0.60
N VAL A 122 0.21 -20.24 0.92
CA VAL A 122 1.43 -20.68 0.22
C VAL A 122 2.09 -21.77 1.06
N ARG A 123 2.51 -22.86 0.40
CA ARG A 123 3.25 -23.94 1.05
C ARG A 123 4.54 -23.41 1.65
N SER A 124 4.79 -23.77 2.89
CA SER A 124 5.99 -23.37 3.62
C SER A 124 6.86 -24.58 3.97
N ASP A 125 8.16 -24.45 3.74
CA ASP A 125 9.19 -25.40 4.22
C ASP A 125 9.86 -24.92 5.52
N ALA A 126 9.33 -23.84 6.13
CA ALA A 126 9.85 -23.27 7.38
C ALA A 126 9.79 -24.25 8.56
N ALA A 127 10.50 -23.94 9.65
CA ALA A 127 10.46 -24.73 10.88
C ALA A 127 9.08 -24.69 11.55
N ARG A 128 8.35 -23.55 11.43
CA ARG A 128 6.97 -23.39 11.90
C ARG A 128 6.05 -24.39 11.20
N ASP A 129 5.21 -25.08 11.96
CA ASP A 129 4.12 -25.87 11.37
C ASP A 129 3.05 -24.93 10.86
N GLY A 130 2.68 -25.08 9.59
CA GLY A 130 1.71 -24.24 8.92
C GLY A 130 2.15 -23.72 7.55
N ASN A 131 1.19 -23.16 6.84
CA ASN A 131 1.38 -22.43 5.59
C ASN A 131 1.03 -20.95 5.82
N TYR A 132 1.76 -20.05 5.20
CA TYR A 132 1.47 -18.61 5.38
C TYR A 132 0.49 -18.09 4.33
N MET A 133 -0.29 -17.09 4.72
CA MET A 133 -1.16 -16.38 3.79
C MET A 133 -0.36 -15.33 3.02
N LYS A 134 -0.48 -15.33 1.68
CA LYS A 134 0.02 -14.25 0.83
C LYS A 134 -0.98 -13.11 0.74
N ASN A 135 -0.47 -11.89 0.54
CA ASN A 135 -1.32 -10.75 0.21
C ASN A 135 -1.57 -10.67 -1.31
N PHE A 136 -0.53 -10.57 -2.11
CA PHE A 136 -0.60 -10.49 -3.57
C PHE A 136 0.20 -11.62 -4.23
N PHE A 137 1.54 -11.56 -4.30
CA PHE A 137 2.39 -12.64 -4.80
C PHE A 137 2.78 -13.63 -3.69
N ASP A 138 3.24 -14.82 -4.09
CA ASP A 138 3.66 -15.85 -3.14
C ASP A 138 4.81 -15.38 -2.23
N ILE A 139 5.69 -14.53 -2.75
CA ILE A 139 6.80 -13.91 -2.01
C ILE A 139 6.37 -12.78 -1.05
N GLN A 140 5.07 -12.48 -0.97
CA GLN A 140 4.53 -11.37 -0.19
C GLN A 140 3.61 -11.86 0.93
N PRO A 141 4.15 -12.38 2.04
CA PRO A 141 3.37 -12.82 3.18
C PRO A 141 2.56 -11.67 3.77
N ALA A 142 1.26 -11.93 3.98
CA ALA A 142 0.33 -10.95 4.48
C ALA A 142 0.59 -10.62 5.95
N LEU A 143 0.70 -9.32 6.26
CA LEU A 143 0.69 -8.83 7.63
C LEU A 143 -0.66 -9.09 8.30
N ASN A 144 -0.62 -9.43 9.58
CA ASN A 144 -1.78 -9.86 10.34
C ASN A 144 -2.52 -8.67 10.97
N TYR A 145 -3.52 -8.14 10.27
CA TYR A 145 -4.45 -7.15 10.83
C TYR A 145 -5.71 -7.77 11.44
N GLY A 146 -5.74 -9.08 11.57
CA GLY A 146 -6.85 -9.85 12.12
C GLY A 146 -7.96 -10.14 11.11
N TYR A 147 -8.93 -10.89 11.60
CA TYR A 147 -10.18 -11.23 10.92
C TYR A 147 -11.33 -10.39 11.48
N LEU A 148 -12.25 -9.95 10.61
CA LEU A 148 -13.47 -9.26 11.07
C LEU A 148 -14.33 -10.21 11.94
N HIS A 149 -14.47 -11.46 11.48
CA HIS A 149 -15.18 -12.53 12.18
C HIS A 149 -14.30 -13.79 12.20
N PRO A 150 -13.44 -13.98 13.22
CA PRO A 150 -12.66 -15.20 13.34
C PRO A 150 -13.57 -16.44 13.38
N ASN A 151 -13.20 -17.47 12.64
CA ASN A 151 -13.90 -18.75 12.66
C ASN A 151 -13.45 -19.59 13.87
N PRO A 152 -14.35 -19.94 14.84
CA PRO A 152 -13.96 -20.72 16.00
C PRO A 152 -13.39 -22.11 15.67
N ALA A 153 -13.69 -22.66 14.48
CA ALA A 153 -13.12 -23.91 14.01
C ALA A 153 -11.69 -23.75 13.44
N GLN A 154 -11.17 -22.54 13.40
CA GLN A 154 -9.82 -22.20 12.90
C GLN A 154 -9.11 -21.33 13.95
N PRO A 155 -8.60 -21.90 15.05
CA PRO A 155 -8.09 -21.16 16.20
C PRO A 155 -6.86 -20.29 15.91
N TRP A 156 -6.22 -20.49 14.77
CA TRP A 156 -5.13 -19.65 14.26
C TRP A 156 -5.61 -18.30 13.71
N GLN A 157 -6.93 -18.12 13.50
CA GLN A 157 -7.49 -16.82 13.10
C GLN A 157 -7.58 -15.89 14.31
N GLN A 158 -6.78 -14.88 14.32
CA GLN A 158 -6.85 -13.82 15.34
C GLN A 158 -7.90 -12.76 14.94
N GLY A 159 -8.63 -12.27 15.92
CA GLY A 159 -9.55 -11.14 15.75
C GLY A 159 -8.80 -9.80 15.72
N TYR A 160 -9.51 -8.74 15.31
CA TYR A 160 -8.93 -7.40 15.20
C TYR A 160 -8.25 -6.91 16.49
N ASP A 161 -8.84 -7.21 17.67
CA ASP A 161 -8.35 -6.72 18.96
C ASP A 161 -7.33 -7.67 19.62
N ASP A 162 -6.98 -8.77 19.00
CA ASP A 162 -6.00 -9.71 19.53
C ASP A 162 -4.57 -9.13 19.51
N PRO A 163 -3.65 -9.69 20.32
CA PRO A 163 -2.31 -9.14 20.49
C PRO A 163 -1.51 -9.00 19.20
N GLY A 164 -1.51 -10.01 18.33
CA GLY A 164 -0.78 -9.99 17.06
C GLY A 164 -1.23 -8.85 16.13
N PRO A 165 -2.52 -8.78 15.75
CA PRO A 165 -3.06 -7.67 14.96
C PRO A 165 -2.84 -6.29 15.60
N THR A 166 -2.91 -6.19 16.93
CA THR A 166 -2.63 -4.95 17.64
C THR A 166 -1.16 -4.54 17.52
N ALA A 167 -0.23 -5.50 17.63
CA ALA A 167 1.20 -5.25 17.46
C ALA A 167 1.51 -4.77 16.03
N VAL A 168 0.91 -5.38 15.01
CA VAL A 168 1.09 -4.97 13.61
C VAL A 168 0.57 -3.55 13.36
N ARG A 169 -0.61 -3.18 13.89
CA ARG A 169 -1.12 -1.80 13.80
C ARG A 169 -0.21 -0.78 14.47
N ASN A 170 0.35 -1.14 15.63
CA ASN A 170 1.31 -0.26 16.32
C ASN A 170 2.60 -0.10 15.51
N GLU A 171 3.08 -1.17 14.89
CA GLU A 171 4.27 -1.10 14.05
C GLU A 171 4.01 -0.25 12.77
N LEU A 172 2.82 -0.33 12.19
CA LEU A 172 2.43 0.57 11.10
C LEU A 172 2.49 2.05 11.53
N LYS A 173 2.02 2.37 12.75
CA LYS A 173 2.13 3.72 13.33
C LYS A 173 3.61 4.13 13.55
N ASN A 174 4.48 3.19 13.94
CA ASN A 174 5.91 3.44 14.09
C ASN A 174 6.59 3.77 12.75
N ILE A 175 6.30 3.00 11.70
CA ILE A 175 6.80 3.26 10.35
C ILE A 175 6.38 4.65 9.86
N ILE A 176 5.09 4.98 9.99
CA ILE A 176 4.56 6.29 9.63
C ILE A 176 5.27 7.39 10.40
N SER A 177 5.37 7.25 11.75
CA SER A 177 6.04 8.23 12.59
C SER A 177 7.48 8.46 12.19
N PHE A 178 8.21 7.38 11.90
CA PHE A 178 9.63 7.46 11.57
C PHE A 178 9.89 8.35 10.33
N TRP A 179 9.03 8.30 9.33
CA TRP A 179 9.19 9.11 8.12
C TRP A 179 8.55 10.49 8.24
N MET A 180 7.39 10.62 8.89
CA MET A 180 6.77 11.92 9.16
C MET A 180 7.66 12.81 10.02
N ASP A 181 8.30 12.24 11.05
CA ASP A 181 9.24 12.95 11.93
C ASP A 181 10.53 13.38 11.18
N LYS A 182 10.77 12.87 9.98
CA LYS A 182 11.83 13.28 9.05
C LYS A 182 11.39 14.28 7.99
N GLY A 183 10.14 14.74 8.07
CA GLY A 183 9.60 15.79 7.22
C GLY A 183 8.78 15.31 6.02
N VAL A 184 8.57 13.99 5.84
CA VAL A 184 7.64 13.47 4.82
C VAL A 184 6.23 14.01 5.08
N ASP A 185 5.49 14.38 4.04
CA ASP A 185 4.18 15.03 4.15
C ASP A 185 3.00 14.04 4.15
N GLY A 186 3.24 12.78 3.85
CA GLY A 186 2.18 11.77 3.83
C GLY A 186 2.52 10.52 3.07
N PHE A 187 1.49 9.71 2.83
CA PHE A 187 1.66 8.40 2.21
C PHE A 187 0.58 8.08 1.20
N ARG A 188 0.98 7.43 0.10
CA ARG A 188 0.09 6.60 -0.70
C ARG A 188 0.09 5.20 -0.08
N CYS A 189 -1.08 4.71 0.30
CA CYS A 189 -1.25 3.43 0.97
C CYS A 189 -1.62 2.35 -0.05
N ASP A 190 -0.68 1.42 -0.24
CA ASP A 190 -0.81 0.29 -1.17
C ASP A 190 -1.92 -0.67 -0.74
N MET A 191 -2.74 -1.14 -1.70
CA MET A 191 -3.82 -2.12 -1.50
C MET A 191 -4.66 -1.87 -0.24
N ALA A 192 -4.99 -0.61 0.03
CA ALA A 192 -5.58 -0.14 1.28
C ALA A 192 -6.90 -0.83 1.67
N GLN A 193 -7.64 -1.39 0.70
CA GLN A 193 -8.94 -2.02 0.90
C GLN A 193 -8.89 -3.45 1.45
N SER A 194 -7.70 -4.09 1.57
CA SER A 194 -7.61 -5.55 1.77
C SER A 194 -6.89 -5.99 3.04
N LEU A 195 -6.74 -5.11 4.04
CA LEU A 195 -5.90 -5.37 5.22
C LEU A 195 -6.53 -6.38 6.18
N VAL A 196 -7.74 -6.11 6.69
CA VAL A 196 -8.47 -7.03 7.57
C VAL A 196 -9.01 -8.21 6.76
N LYS A 197 -8.87 -9.42 7.29
CA LYS A 197 -9.27 -10.64 6.57
C LYS A 197 -10.70 -11.06 6.93
N GLY A 198 -11.32 -11.83 6.03
CA GLY A 198 -12.73 -12.21 6.21
C GLY A 198 -13.66 -10.99 6.29
N ASP A 199 -13.27 -9.87 5.70
CA ASP A 199 -14.04 -8.62 5.72
C ASP A 199 -15.30 -8.74 4.84
N ASP A 200 -16.30 -7.93 5.15
CA ASP A 200 -17.54 -7.87 4.39
C ASP A 200 -17.38 -7.00 3.11
N LYS A 201 -18.43 -6.95 2.29
CA LYS A 201 -18.42 -6.15 1.04
C LYS A 201 -18.32 -4.65 1.30
N GLN A 202 -18.65 -4.21 2.48
CA GLN A 202 -18.55 -2.82 2.93
C GLN A 202 -17.17 -2.49 3.48
N HIS A 203 -16.28 -3.48 3.61
CA HIS A 203 -14.95 -3.35 4.20
C HIS A 203 -14.97 -2.82 5.64
N THR A 204 -15.94 -3.28 6.45
CA THR A 204 -16.17 -2.77 7.81
C THR A 204 -14.94 -2.90 8.71
N GLY A 205 -14.25 -4.05 8.66
CA GLY A 205 -13.03 -4.27 9.44
C GLY A 205 -11.88 -3.39 8.99
N THR A 206 -11.67 -3.30 7.69
CA THR A 206 -10.62 -2.45 7.10
C THR A 206 -10.91 -0.96 7.32
N MET A 207 -12.17 -0.53 7.23
CA MET A 207 -12.57 0.84 7.59
C MET A 207 -12.31 1.15 9.06
N ARG A 208 -12.60 0.21 9.98
CA ARG A 208 -12.27 0.36 11.41
C ARG A 208 -10.79 0.62 11.61
N LEU A 209 -9.93 -0.14 10.93
CA LEU A 209 -8.48 0.03 10.98
C LEU A 209 -8.06 1.43 10.53
N TRP A 210 -8.55 1.85 9.37
CA TRP A 210 -8.17 3.16 8.83
C TRP A 210 -8.75 4.33 9.64
N HIS A 211 -9.93 4.20 10.24
CA HIS A 211 -10.46 5.20 11.18
C HIS A 211 -9.58 5.35 12.42
N GLU A 212 -9.13 4.21 13.01
CA GLU A 212 -8.20 4.24 14.13
C GLU A 212 -6.89 4.92 13.75
N LEU A 213 -6.32 4.51 12.60
CA LEU A 213 -5.07 5.07 12.10
C LEU A 213 -5.23 6.57 11.77
N ARG A 214 -6.32 6.96 11.09
CA ARG A 214 -6.59 8.35 10.73
C ARG A 214 -6.72 9.24 11.97
N SER A 215 -7.48 8.81 12.97
CA SER A 215 -7.65 9.58 14.20
C SER A 215 -6.33 9.82 14.91
N TRP A 216 -5.49 8.79 14.98
CA TRP A 216 -4.14 8.92 15.54
C TRP A 216 -3.23 9.81 14.66
N PHE A 217 -3.27 9.62 13.34
CA PHE A 217 -2.45 10.36 12.39
C PHE A 217 -2.76 11.85 12.40
N GLU A 218 -4.05 12.21 12.35
CA GLU A 218 -4.49 13.61 12.35
C GLU A 218 -4.16 14.34 13.66
N ALA A 219 -4.27 13.64 14.80
CA ALA A 219 -3.89 14.20 16.09
C ALA A 219 -2.38 14.50 16.18
N LYS A 220 -1.53 13.68 15.53
CA LYS A 220 -0.08 13.83 15.59
C LYS A 220 0.50 14.66 14.43
N TYR A 221 -0.10 14.55 13.25
CA TYR A 221 0.36 15.15 12.00
C TYR A 221 -0.79 15.84 11.25
N PRO A 222 -1.35 16.95 11.77
CA PRO A 222 -2.56 17.58 11.24
C PRO A 222 -2.45 18.07 9.79
N GLU A 223 -1.24 18.34 9.32
CA GLU A 223 -0.98 18.74 7.93
C GLU A 223 -0.65 17.57 7.01
N GLY A 224 -0.61 16.35 7.55
CA GLY A 224 -0.26 15.15 6.79
C GLY A 224 -1.40 14.65 5.90
N ILE A 225 -1.05 13.92 4.83
CA ILE A 225 -2.01 13.39 3.89
C ILE A 225 -1.91 11.86 3.77
N LEU A 226 -3.06 11.18 3.67
CA LEU A 226 -3.18 9.77 3.34
C LEU A 226 -3.94 9.63 2.02
N ILE A 227 -3.31 8.96 1.06
CA ILE A 227 -3.84 8.69 -0.28
C ILE A 227 -4.04 7.19 -0.38
N SER A 228 -5.23 6.70 -0.70
CA SER A 228 -5.46 5.27 -0.84
C SER A 228 -5.28 4.78 -2.27
N GLU A 229 -4.81 3.56 -2.40
CA GLU A 229 -5.09 2.72 -3.54
C GLU A 229 -6.30 1.85 -3.19
N TRP A 230 -7.50 2.33 -3.45
CA TRP A 230 -8.75 1.62 -3.16
C TRP A 230 -9.64 1.47 -4.38
N SER A 231 -9.61 2.48 -5.25
CA SER A 231 -10.42 2.53 -6.48
C SER A 231 -11.94 2.53 -6.25
N GLN A 232 -12.36 2.96 -5.07
CA GLN A 232 -13.75 3.17 -4.69
C GLN A 232 -13.84 4.42 -3.80
N PRO A 233 -13.91 5.63 -4.38
CA PRO A 233 -13.74 6.90 -3.65
C PRO A 233 -14.69 7.06 -2.46
N ARG A 234 -15.97 6.66 -2.60
CA ARG A 234 -16.92 6.74 -1.48
C ARG A 234 -16.52 5.89 -0.28
N GLN A 235 -16.00 4.68 -0.53
CA GLN A 235 -15.55 3.79 0.54
C GLN A 235 -14.25 4.31 1.15
N SER A 236 -13.30 4.71 0.31
CA SER A 236 -12.03 5.25 0.73
C SER A 236 -12.18 6.50 1.61
N LEU A 237 -12.97 7.48 1.17
CA LEU A 237 -13.23 8.69 1.95
C LEU A 237 -13.95 8.37 3.29
N ARG A 238 -14.88 7.41 3.29
CA ARG A 238 -15.52 6.91 4.52
C ARG A 238 -14.53 6.20 5.44
N ALA A 239 -13.53 5.51 4.88
CA ALA A 239 -12.46 4.90 5.67
C ALA A 239 -11.49 5.91 6.29
N GLY A 240 -11.57 7.21 5.91
CA GLY A 240 -10.78 8.29 6.48
C GLY A 240 -9.62 8.76 5.61
N PHE A 241 -9.52 8.32 4.36
CA PHE A 241 -8.52 8.84 3.43
C PHE A 241 -8.89 10.24 2.93
N HIS A 242 -7.89 11.01 2.53
CA HIS A 242 -8.08 12.33 1.93
C HIS A 242 -8.33 12.25 0.43
N ILE A 243 -7.69 11.30 -0.23
CA ILE A 243 -7.72 11.10 -1.68
C ILE A 243 -7.75 9.60 -1.96
N ASP A 244 -8.45 9.20 -3.02
CA ASP A 244 -8.38 7.84 -3.57
C ASP A 244 -7.80 7.86 -4.98
N LEU A 245 -6.97 6.88 -5.31
CA LEU A 245 -6.48 6.65 -6.66
C LEU A 245 -7.47 5.77 -7.43
N LEU A 246 -7.98 6.29 -8.54
CA LEU A 246 -8.77 5.50 -9.49
C LEU A 246 -7.82 4.71 -10.39
N ILE A 247 -7.73 3.42 -10.13
CA ILE A 247 -6.97 2.50 -10.99
C ILE A 247 -7.90 1.69 -11.89
N HIS A 248 -7.33 0.99 -12.86
CA HIS A 248 -8.10 0.22 -13.84
C HIS A 248 -8.80 -1.04 -13.27
N ASN A 249 -8.55 -1.39 -12.02
CA ASN A 249 -9.17 -2.52 -11.31
C ASN A 249 -10.33 -2.06 -10.42
N GLY A 250 -11.27 -2.97 -10.13
CA GLY A 250 -12.36 -2.71 -9.22
C GLY A 250 -13.46 -1.79 -9.76
N ALA A 251 -14.14 -1.07 -8.88
CA ALA A 251 -15.26 -0.19 -9.24
C ALA A 251 -14.84 1.05 -10.03
N GLY A 252 -13.62 1.54 -9.81
CA GLY A 252 -13.02 2.65 -10.58
C GLY A 252 -12.79 2.33 -12.06
N THR A 253 -12.80 1.05 -12.42
CA THR A 253 -12.62 0.55 -13.80
C THR A 253 -13.49 1.27 -14.82
N LYS A 254 -14.77 1.49 -14.52
CA LYS A 254 -15.70 2.15 -15.47
C LYS A 254 -15.32 3.60 -15.70
N ILE A 255 -14.98 4.35 -14.64
CA ILE A 255 -14.57 5.75 -14.75
C ILE A 255 -13.28 5.83 -15.58
N TYR A 256 -12.27 5.04 -15.24
CA TYR A 256 -10.98 5.04 -15.92
C TYR A 256 -11.11 4.64 -17.39
N ARG A 257 -11.85 3.57 -17.71
CA ARG A 257 -12.06 3.09 -19.09
C ARG A 257 -12.82 4.09 -19.95
N THR A 258 -13.83 4.74 -19.38
CA THR A 258 -14.57 5.79 -20.12
C THR A 258 -13.78 7.08 -20.27
N LEU A 259 -12.70 7.27 -19.48
CA LEU A 259 -11.77 8.39 -19.64
C LEU A 259 -10.75 8.13 -20.74
N VAL A 260 -10.08 6.96 -20.72
CA VAL A 260 -8.86 6.69 -21.52
C VAL A 260 -8.99 5.57 -22.56
N CYS A 261 -10.18 5.10 -22.90
CA CYS A 261 -10.41 4.04 -23.91
C CYS A 261 -9.62 2.74 -23.65
N GLN A 262 -9.43 2.37 -22.42
CA GLN A 262 -8.73 1.13 -22.09
C GLN A 262 -9.55 -0.09 -22.52
N THR A 263 -8.89 -1.10 -23.05
CA THR A 263 -9.49 -2.41 -23.33
C THR A 263 -9.62 -3.23 -22.04
N ASP A 264 -10.67 -4.04 -21.93
CA ASP A 264 -10.74 -5.07 -20.88
C ASP A 264 -9.76 -6.23 -21.18
N ASP A 265 -9.67 -7.19 -20.24
CA ASP A 265 -8.79 -8.37 -20.37
C ASP A 265 -9.11 -9.25 -21.59
N ARG A 266 -10.26 -9.04 -22.24
CA ARG A 266 -10.70 -9.71 -23.46
C ARG A 266 -10.41 -8.89 -24.72
N GLY A 267 -9.74 -7.74 -24.58
CA GLY A 267 -9.46 -6.82 -25.68
C GLY A 267 -10.66 -5.99 -26.14
N THR A 268 -11.77 -6.00 -25.37
CA THR A 268 -12.96 -5.22 -25.71
C THR A 268 -12.73 -3.76 -25.36
N LYS A 269 -12.76 -2.89 -26.35
CA LYS A 269 -12.70 -1.44 -26.17
C LYS A 269 -14.02 -0.91 -25.65
N GLU A 270 -14.04 -0.27 -24.49
CA GLU A 270 -15.19 0.56 -24.11
C GLU A 270 -15.13 1.87 -24.88
N THR A 271 -15.95 1.98 -25.91
CA THR A 271 -16.11 3.21 -26.69
C THR A 271 -17.57 3.67 -26.60
N PRO A 272 -17.80 4.99 -26.60
CA PRO A 272 -16.81 6.07 -26.72
C PRO A 272 -16.20 6.44 -25.37
N CYS A 273 -14.89 6.70 -25.32
CA CYS A 273 -14.21 7.28 -24.18
C CYS A 273 -13.99 8.78 -24.37
N PHE A 274 -13.64 9.51 -23.29
CA PHE A 274 -13.41 10.95 -23.35
C PHE A 274 -12.19 11.32 -24.19
N PHE A 275 -11.04 10.67 -23.93
CA PHE A 275 -9.79 10.89 -24.69
C PHE A 275 -9.65 9.89 -25.86
N ASP A 276 -10.62 9.92 -26.80
CA ASP A 276 -10.50 9.14 -28.02
C ASP A 276 -9.51 9.78 -28.98
N TYR A 277 -8.46 9.04 -29.40
CA TYR A 277 -7.43 9.51 -30.31
C TYR A 277 -7.94 9.83 -31.71
N GLU A 278 -9.12 9.32 -32.11
CA GLU A 278 -9.78 9.64 -33.39
C GLU A 278 -10.69 10.88 -33.29
N GLY A 279 -10.69 11.57 -32.14
CA GLY A 279 -11.48 12.78 -31.94
C GLY A 279 -13.00 12.56 -31.78
N ARG A 280 -13.44 11.31 -31.54
CA ARG A 280 -14.85 10.94 -31.33
C ARG A 280 -15.24 10.95 -29.87
N GLY A 281 -14.41 11.53 -29.01
CA GLY A 281 -14.56 11.50 -27.59
C GLY A 281 -15.91 11.98 -27.07
N GLN A 282 -16.48 11.28 -26.09
CA GLN A 282 -17.75 11.61 -25.49
C GLN A 282 -17.61 11.72 -23.96
N VAL A 283 -17.99 12.89 -23.46
CA VAL A 283 -18.00 13.19 -22.01
C VAL A 283 -19.08 12.43 -21.26
N LYS A 284 -20.20 12.10 -21.91
CA LYS A 284 -21.42 11.62 -21.23
C LYS A 284 -21.18 10.39 -20.37
N ALA A 285 -20.60 9.33 -20.93
CA ALA A 285 -20.37 8.08 -20.18
C ALA A 285 -19.39 8.28 -19.01
N PHE A 286 -18.34 9.06 -19.22
CA PHE A 286 -17.41 9.44 -18.13
C PHE A 286 -18.14 10.20 -17.03
N ALA A 287 -18.90 11.24 -17.36
CA ALA A 287 -19.61 12.08 -16.40
C ALA A 287 -20.68 11.30 -15.60
N GLU A 288 -21.40 10.39 -16.26
CA GLU A 288 -22.39 9.52 -15.62
C GLU A 288 -21.72 8.56 -14.62
N ASN A 289 -20.65 7.88 -15.02
CA ASN A 289 -19.90 6.98 -14.14
C ASN A 289 -19.27 7.74 -12.97
N TYR A 290 -18.67 8.91 -13.24
CA TYR A 290 -18.10 9.76 -12.20
C TYR A 290 -19.13 10.15 -11.14
N ARG A 291 -20.32 10.64 -11.55
CA ARG A 291 -21.41 11.00 -10.62
C ARG A 291 -21.97 9.85 -9.82
N THR A 292 -21.88 8.63 -10.34
CA THR A 292 -22.35 7.42 -9.65
C THR A 292 -21.40 7.05 -8.50
N GLU A 293 -20.11 7.29 -8.67
CA GLU A 293 -19.07 6.94 -7.69
C GLU A 293 -18.79 8.07 -6.67
N TYR A 294 -19.06 9.31 -7.03
CA TYR A 294 -18.96 10.51 -6.17
C TYR A 294 -20.34 11.09 -5.81
#